data_9a652ab5f3fb4b7ee6a19997f2af0330
#
_entry.id   9a652ab5f3fb4b7ee6a19997f2af0330
#
_cell.length_a   1.000
_cell.length_b   1.000
_cell.length_c   1.000
_cell.angle_alpha   90.00
_cell.angle_beta   90.00
_cell.angle_gamma   90.00
#
_symmetry.space_group_name_H-M   'P 1'
#
loop_
_entity.id
_entity.type
_entity.pdbx_description
1 polymer ?
#
loop_
_entity_poly.entity_id
_entity_poly.type
_entity_poly.pdbx_seq_one_letter_code
_entity_poly.pdbx_strand_id
1 'polypeptide(L)'
;MLYSFALIKFYIMKEHLSTVLENSQTYTLAVANLMPEKDYEFKPADGVWNFRELLHHIAYGIGWWEDNYIKDKKTEWDQPPAKTNKKEVIAYLNKAYASLKDTISKGKLSPDAIKGYQATIDHITHHRGQATIYLRCRGITPPAYVY
;
A
#
# COMPACT_ATOMS: atom_id res chain seq x y z
N MET A 1 24.80 -29.61 3.82
CA MET A 1 24.77 -28.87 2.54
C MET A 1 23.36 -28.41 2.14
N LEU A 2 22.31 -29.23 2.27
CA LEU A 2 20.91 -28.90 1.92
C LEU A 2 20.29 -27.70 2.70
N TYR A 3 20.62 -27.57 3.99
CA TYR A 3 20.12 -26.45 4.83
C TYR A 3 20.61 -25.06 4.37
N SER A 4 21.77 -24.98 3.76
CA SER A 4 22.32 -23.71 3.25
C SER A 4 21.53 -23.17 2.06
N PHE A 5 21.11 -24.03 1.13
CA PHE A 5 20.34 -23.63 -0.06
C PHE A 5 18.92 -23.13 0.27
N ALA A 6 18.25 -23.75 1.25
CA ALA A 6 16.92 -23.33 1.69
C ALA A 6 16.96 -21.94 2.36
N LEU A 7 17.97 -21.69 3.17
CA LEU A 7 18.17 -20.38 3.83
C LEU A 7 18.48 -19.29 2.82
N ILE A 8 19.32 -19.57 1.81
CA ILE A 8 19.66 -18.61 0.75
C ILE A 8 18.41 -18.27 -0.08
N LYS A 9 17.62 -19.26 -0.49
CA LYS A 9 16.36 -19.03 -1.23
C LYS A 9 15.37 -18.19 -0.43
N PHE A 10 15.24 -18.47 0.86
CA PHE A 10 14.35 -17.72 1.74
C PHE A 10 14.81 -16.26 1.92
N TYR A 11 16.11 -16.05 2.05
CA TYR A 11 16.70 -14.71 2.12
C TYR A 11 16.44 -13.92 0.83
N ILE A 12 16.74 -14.49 -0.33
CA ILE A 12 16.53 -13.87 -1.65
C ILE A 12 15.05 -13.50 -1.84
N MET A 13 14.14 -14.38 -1.42
CA MET A 13 12.70 -14.10 -1.50
C MET A 13 12.31 -12.90 -0.63
N LYS A 14 12.77 -12.82 0.62
CA LYS A 14 12.48 -11.68 1.50
C LYS A 14 13.02 -10.36 0.95
N GLU A 15 14.24 -10.37 0.42
CA GLU A 15 14.83 -9.21 -0.23
C GLU A 15 13.97 -8.74 -1.42
N HIS A 16 13.52 -9.68 -2.25
CA HIS A 16 12.63 -9.35 -3.38
C HIS A 16 11.31 -8.73 -2.90
N LEU A 17 10.63 -9.33 -1.91
CA LEU A 17 9.40 -8.79 -1.37
C LEU A 17 9.61 -7.40 -0.76
N SER A 18 10.71 -7.19 -0.04
CA SER A 18 11.06 -5.88 0.54
C SER A 18 11.27 -4.83 -0.54
N THR A 19 11.99 -5.15 -1.62
CA THR A 19 12.23 -4.23 -2.75
C THR A 19 10.91 -3.85 -3.43
N VAL A 20 10.03 -4.81 -3.70
CA VAL A 20 8.70 -4.54 -4.29
C VAL A 20 7.87 -3.63 -3.38
N LEU A 21 7.90 -3.85 -2.07
CA LEU A 21 7.18 -3.02 -1.12
C LEU A 21 7.73 -1.59 -1.05
N GLU A 22 9.06 -1.43 -1.06
CA GLU A 22 9.72 -0.12 -1.05
C GLU A 22 9.42 0.68 -2.32
N ASN A 23 9.45 0.05 -3.49
CA ASN A 23 9.07 0.68 -4.75
C ASN A 23 7.59 1.08 -4.72
N SER A 24 6.72 0.22 -4.22
CA SER A 24 5.29 0.50 -4.04
C SER A 24 5.07 1.69 -3.12
N GLN A 25 5.76 1.76 -1.96
CA GLN A 25 5.69 2.88 -1.02
C GLN A 25 6.15 4.18 -1.66
N THR A 26 7.33 4.16 -2.29
CA THR A 26 7.93 5.34 -2.93
C THR A 26 6.98 5.93 -3.96
N TYR A 27 6.40 5.11 -4.82
CA TYR A 27 5.50 5.59 -5.84
C TYR A 27 4.14 6.07 -5.28
N THR A 28 3.58 5.35 -4.31
CA THR A 28 2.32 5.76 -3.67
C THR A 28 2.46 7.10 -2.94
N LEU A 29 3.57 7.30 -2.22
CA LEU A 29 3.84 8.56 -1.53
C LEU A 29 4.13 9.70 -2.51
N ALA A 30 4.80 9.43 -3.63
CA ALA A 30 5.01 10.43 -4.68
C ALA A 30 3.67 10.89 -5.27
N VAL A 31 2.75 9.96 -5.57
CA VAL A 31 1.39 10.28 -6.03
C VAL A 31 0.64 11.11 -4.98
N ALA A 32 0.66 10.69 -3.71
CA ALA A 32 0.00 11.40 -2.62
C ALA A 32 0.55 12.82 -2.44
N ASN A 33 1.87 13.00 -2.52
CA ASN A 33 2.51 14.30 -2.32
C ASN A 33 2.24 15.31 -3.45
N LEU A 34 2.05 14.84 -4.69
CA LEU A 34 1.82 15.70 -5.84
C LEU A 34 0.47 16.41 -5.81
N MET A 35 -0.59 15.78 -5.28
CA MET A 35 -1.88 16.45 -5.15
C MET A 35 -1.78 17.60 -4.14
N PRO A 36 -2.14 18.85 -4.51
CA PRO A 36 -2.22 19.95 -3.55
C PRO A 36 -3.22 19.68 -2.43
N GLU A 37 -2.97 20.19 -1.23
CA GLU A 37 -3.86 20.03 -0.07
C GLU A 37 -5.32 20.42 -0.42
N LYS A 38 -5.52 21.54 -1.06
CA LYS A 38 -6.84 22.06 -1.45
C LYS A 38 -7.63 21.11 -2.38
N ASP A 39 -6.94 20.20 -3.08
CA ASP A 39 -7.52 19.26 -4.03
C ASP A 39 -7.70 17.85 -3.46
N TYR A 40 -7.41 17.65 -2.17
CA TYR A 40 -7.60 16.34 -1.52
C TYR A 40 -9.07 15.91 -1.43
N GLU A 41 -10.02 16.87 -1.47
CA GLU A 41 -11.46 16.59 -1.53
C GLU A 41 -11.99 16.42 -2.98
N PHE A 42 -11.12 16.52 -4.00
CA PHE A 42 -11.54 16.40 -5.39
C PHE A 42 -12.04 14.98 -5.70
N LYS A 43 -13.18 14.92 -6.40
CA LYS A 43 -13.79 13.72 -6.99
C LYS A 43 -13.82 13.88 -8.51
N PRO A 44 -13.35 12.89 -9.29
CA PRO A 44 -13.41 12.98 -10.75
C PRO A 44 -14.84 12.71 -11.31
N ALA A 45 -15.72 12.08 -10.51
CA ALA A 45 -17.11 11.77 -10.88
C ALA A 45 -17.98 11.60 -9.64
N ASP A 46 -19.30 11.59 -9.82
CA ASP A 46 -20.22 11.22 -8.75
C ASP A 46 -20.10 9.73 -8.40
N GLY A 47 -20.37 9.39 -7.14
CA GLY A 47 -20.36 8.01 -6.65
C GLY A 47 -18.98 7.41 -6.42
N VAL A 48 -17.89 8.15 -6.65
CA VAL A 48 -16.52 7.71 -6.31
C VAL A 48 -16.01 8.39 -5.06
N TRP A 49 -15.01 7.81 -4.45
CA TRP A 49 -14.29 8.44 -3.34
C TRP A 49 -13.59 9.73 -3.80
N ASN A 50 -13.39 10.68 -2.88
CA ASN A 50 -12.45 11.76 -3.11
C ASN A 50 -11.01 11.25 -3.00
N PHE A 51 -10.03 12.08 -3.39
CA PHE A 51 -8.62 11.68 -3.40
C PHE A 51 -8.12 11.28 -2.01
N ARG A 52 -8.56 11.99 -0.98
CA ARG A 52 -8.24 11.73 0.43
C ARG A 52 -8.78 10.37 0.89
N GLU A 53 -10.05 10.09 0.58
CA GLU A 53 -10.72 8.82 0.92
C GLU A 53 -10.04 7.64 0.22
N LEU A 54 -9.68 7.79 -1.05
CA LEU A 54 -9.00 6.77 -1.83
C LEU A 54 -7.63 6.41 -1.23
N LEU A 55 -6.81 7.40 -0.87
CA LEU A 55 -5.51 7.16 -0.23
C LEU A 55 -5.66 6.57 1.18
N HIS A 56 -6.67 7.02 1.94
CA HIS A 56 -6.99 6.42 3.23
C HIS A 56 -7.37 4.95 3.10
N HIS A 57 -8.16 4.60 2.07
CA HIS A 57 -8.53 3.23 1.76
C HIS A 57 -7.31 2.37 1.44
N ILE A 58 -6.35 2.88 0.67
CA ILE A 58 -5.08 2.17 0.43
C ILE A 58 -4.38 1.84 1.74
N ALA A 59 -4.22 2.83 2.63
CA ALA A 59 -3.55 2.64 3.92
C ALA A 59 -4.28 1.64 4.83
N TYR A 60 -5.62 1.74 4.89
CA TYR A 60 -6.45 0.80 5.63
C TYR A 60 -6.32 -0.62 5.08
N GLY A 61 -6.41 -0.77 3.76
CA GLY A 61 -6.31 -2.06 3.08
C GLY A 61 -4.97 -2.75 3.35
N ILE A 62 -3.84 -2.04 3.35
CA ILE A 62 -2.53 -2.59 3.71
C ILE A 62 -2.59 -3.26 5.09
N GLY A 63 -3.11 -2.55 6.11
CA GLY A 63 -3.20 -3.07 7.46
C GLY A 63 -4.18 -4.24 7.58
N TRP A 64 -5.33 -4.15 6.92
CA TRP A 64 -6.33 -5.20 6.95
C TRP A 64 -5.84 -6.50 6.29
N TRP A 65 -5.19 -6.41 5.11
CA TRP A 65 -4.59 -7.57 4.43
C TRP A 65 -3.45 -8.17 5.25
N GLU A 66 -2.59 -7.32 5.83
CA GLU A 66 -1.52 -7.74 6.73
C GLU A 66 -2.06 -8.55 7.91
N ASP A 67 -3.09 -8.04 8.58
CA ASP A 67 -3.68 -8.70 9.74
C ASP A 67 -4.38 -10.02 9.37
N ASN A 68 -5.16 -10.03 8.29
CA ASN A 68 -5.98 -11.19 7.96
C ASN A 68 -5.25 -12.31 7.21
N TYR A 69 -4.29 -11.99 6.36
CA TYR A 69 -3.65 -12.98 5.48
C TYR A 69 -2.19 -13.25 5.80
N ILE A 70 -1.52 -12.35 6.53
CA ILE A 70 -0.12 -12.54 6.90
C ILE A 70 0.02 -12.87 8.37
N LYS A 71 -0.74 -12.19 9.25
CA LYS A 71 -0.75 -12.41 10.70
C LYS A 71 -1.85 -13.36 11.19
N ASP A 72 -2.76 -13.78 10.32
CA ASP A 72 -3.91 -14.69 10.61
C ASP A 72 -4.81 -14.22 11.77
N LYS A 73 -5.04 -12.91 11.89
CA LYS A 73 -5.86 -12.33 12.98
C LYS A 73 -7.37 -12.44 12.76
N LYS A 74 -7.84 -12.57 11.50
CA LYS A 74 -9.26 -12.69 11.12
C LYS A 74 -10.14 -11.55 11.65
N THR A 75 -9.80 -10.32 11.25
CA THR A 75 -10.57 -9.13 11.56
C THR A 75 -11.61 -8.84 10.47
N GLU A 76 -12.77 -8.31 10.87
CA GLU A 76 -13.76 -7.82 9.91
C GLU A 76 -13.26 -6.62 9.12
N TRP A 77 -13.85 -6.40 7.92
CA TRP A 77 -13.61 -5.18 7.17
C TRP A 77 -14.47 -4.06 7.78
N ASP A 78 -13.86 -3.25 8.61
CA ASP A 78 -14.50 -2.11 9.27
C ASP A 78 -13.61 -0.87 9.11
N GLN A 79 -13.72 -0.22 7.94
CA GLN A 79 -12.89 0.94 7.63
C GLN A 79 -13.39 2.16 8.40
N PRO A 80 -12.56 2.76 9.28
CA PRO A 80 -12.93 3.96 10.00
C PRO A 80 -13.08 5.16 9.05
N PRO A 81 -13.73 6.25 9.49
CA PRO A 81 -13.81 7.50 8.74
C PRO A 81 -12.41 7.95 8.28
N ALA A 82 -12.32 8.46 7.05
CA ALA A 82 -11.07 8.86 6.46
C ALA A 82 -10.40 9.99 7.26
N LYS A 83 -9.05 9.98 7.30
CA LYS A 83 -8.23 11.03 7.91
C LYS A 83 -8.59 12.40 7.34
N THR A 84 -8.48 13.45 8.15
CA THR A 84 -9.10 14.75 7.84
C THR A 84 -8.33 15.60 6.84
N ASN A 85 -7.01 15.38 6.69
CA ASN A 85 -6.15 16.20 5.86
C ASN A 85 -5.00 15.39 5.22
N LYS A 86 -4.30 16.00 4.28
CA LYS A 86 -3.17 15.41 3.55
C LYS A 86 -2.09 14.86 4.49
N LYS A 87 -1.68 15.64 5.49
CA LYS A 87 -0.63 15.26 6.43
C LYS A 87 -0.97 13.96 7.17
N GLU A 88 -2.21 13.86 7.65
CA GLU A 88 -2.67 12.67 8.39
C GLU A 88 -2.80 11.45 7.48
N VAL A 89 -3.26 11.62 6.24
CA VAL A 89 -3.33 10.53 5.25
C VAL A 89 -1.93 10.03 4.91
N ILE A 90 -0.97 10.91 4.66
CA ILE A 90 0.42 10.54 4.36
C ILE A 90 1.06 9.83 5.58
N ALA A 91 0.80 10.32 6.79
CA ALA A 91 1.28 9.66 8.00
C ALA A 91 0.68 8.26 8.16
N TYR A 92 -0.60 8.08 7.83
CA TYR A 92 -1.27 6.78 7.88
C TYR A 92 -0.71 5.80 6.82
N LEU A 93 -0.48 6.25 5.59
CA LEU A 93 0.21 5.47 4.57
C LEU A 93 1.59 5.00 5.04
N ASN A 94 2.42 5.92 5.54
CA ASN A 94 3.74 5.59 6.05
C ASN A 94 3.69 4.54 7.17
N LYS A 95 2.75 4.70 8.11
CA LYS A 95 2.56 3.74 9.21
C LYS A 95 2.16 2.35 8.70
N ALA A 96 1.24 2.28 7.73
CA ALA A 96 0.79 1.01 7.16
C ALA A 96 1.94 0.29 6.41
N TYR A 97 2.69 0.99 5.58
CA TYR A 97 3.85 0.44 4.90
C TYR A 97 4.96 -0.02 5.87
N ALA A 98 5.23 0.77 6.91
CA ALA A 98 6.22 0.41 7.92
C ALA A 98 5.83 -0.86 8.69
N SER A 99 4.53 -1.02 9.04
CA SER A 99 4.01 -2.23 9.68
C SER A 99 4.20 -3.46 8.80
N LEU A 100 3.78 -3.40 7.54
CA LEU A 100 3.92 -4.50 6.60
C LEU A 100 5.38 -4.86 6.35
N LYS A 101 6.28 -3.87 6.22
CA LYS A 101 7.72 -4.10 6.08
C LYS A 101 8.30 -4.84 7.28
N ASP A 102 7.93 -4.41 8.50
CA ASP A 102 8.37 -5.05 9.74
C ASP A 102 7.89 -6.52 9.81
N THR A 103 6.63 -6.76 9.48
CA THR A 103 6.03 -8.09 9.46
C THR A 103 6.73 -9.03 8.48
N ILE A 104 7.04 -8.57 7.26
CA ILE A 104 7.73 -9.36 6.25
C ILE A 104 9.18 -9.66 6.67
N SER A 105 9.88 -8.66 7.21
CA SER A 105 11.28 -8.82 7.60
C SER A 105 11.47 -9.81 8.76
N LYS A 106 10.59 -9.75 9.76
CA LYS A 106 10.69 -10.56 10.98
C LYS A 106 9.94 -11.90 10.91
N GLY A 107 8.86 -11.97 10.12
CA GLY A 107 7.95 -13.10 10.09
C GLY A 107 8.52 -14.34 9.37
N LYS A 108 7.96 -15.51 9.72
CA LYS A 108 8.03 -16.70 8.88
C LYS A 108 6.93 -16.58 7.83
N LEU A 109 7.32 -16.45 6.57
CA LEU A 109 6.37 -16.32 5.47
C LEU A 109 5.93 -17.72 5.01
N SER A 110 4.72 -18.12 5.38
CA SER A 110 4.05 -19.28 4.81
C SER A 110 3.66 -19.01 3.35
N PRO A 111 3.36 -20.03 2.54
CA PRO A 111 2.80 -19.84 1.20
C PRO A 111 1.55 -18.94 1.18
N ASP A 112 0.68 -19.06 2.21
CA ASP A 112 -0.52 -18.23 2.30
C ASP A 112 -0.20 -16.77 2.69
N ALA A 113 0.80 -16.55 3.55
CA ALA A 113 1.30 -15.21 3.83
C ALA A 113 1.89 -14.53 2.58
N ILE A 114 2.57 -15.28 1.71
CA ILE A 114 3.09 -14.76 0.42
C ILE A 114 1.93 -14.40 -0.51
N LYS A 115 0.88 -15.23 -0.61
CA LYS A 115 -0.33 -14.89 -1.37
C LYS A 115 -1.02 -13.65 -0.81
N GLY A 116 -1.14 -13.54 0.51
CA GLY A 116 -1.68 -12.35 1.18
C GLY A 116 -0.88 -11.10 0.87
N TYR A 117 0.45 -11.20 0.88
CA TYR A 117 1.33 -10.11 0.46
C TYR A 117 1.08 -9.69 -1.00
N GLN A 118 1.02 -10.65 -1.93
CA GLN A 118 0.75 -10.36 -3.35
C GLN A 118 -0.59 -9.67 -3.52
N ALA A 119 -1.65 -10.16 -2.87
CA ALA A 119 -2.96 -9.52 -2.88
C ALA A 119 -2.92 -8.09 -2.31
N THR A 120 -2.10 -7.83 -1.30
CA THR A 120 -1.87 -6.47 -0.77
C THR A 120 -1.23 -5.56 -1.82
N ILE A 121 -0.19 -6.02 -2.51
CA ILE A 121 0.46 -5.24 -3.58
C ILE A 121 -0.50 -4.98 -4.74
N ASP A 122 -1.31 -5.97 -5.14
CA ASP A 122 -2.32 -5.82 -6.20
C ASP A 122 -3.39 -4.79 -5.81
N HIS A 123 -3.89 -4.84 -4.57
CA HIS A 123 -4.83 -3.86 -4.03
C HIS A 123 -4.25 -2.43 -4.06
N ILE A 124 -3.01 -2.25 -3.59
CA ILE A 124 -2.32 -0.96 -3.64
C ILE A 124 -2.21 -0.48 -5.09
N THR A 125 -1.75 -1.34 -6.00
CA THR A 125 -1.52 -1.01 -7.40
C THR A 125 -2.82 -0.62 -8.10
N HIS A 126 -3.91 -1.34 -7.84
CA HIS A 126 -5.25 -1.04 -8.37
C HIS A 126 -5.69 0.38 -7.97
N HIS A 127 -5.71 0.69 -6.69
CA HIS A 127 -6.17 1.99 -6.19
C HIS A 127 -5.20 3.14 -6.46
N ARG A 128 -3.90 2.88 -6.46
CA ARG A 128 -2.89 3.86 -6.86
C ARG A 128 -3.04 4.24 -8.33
N GLY A 129 -3.35 3.28 -9.20
CA GLY A 129 -3.69 3.54 -10.60
C GLY A 129 -4.88 4.51 -10.72
N GLN A 130 -5.93 4.33 -9.92
CA GLN A 130 -7.03 5.29 -9.84
C GLN A 130 -6.54 6.67 -9.37
N ALA A 131 -5.73 6.75 -8.33
CA ALA A 131 -5.20 8.02 -7.81
C ALA A 131 -4.40 8.80 -8.88
N THR A 132 -3.69 8.13 -9.78
CA THR A 132 -2.99 8.80 -10.89
C THR A 132 -3.95 9.45 -11.89
N ILE A 133 -5.16 8.89 -12.08
CA ILE A 133 -6.21 9.51 -12.90
C ILE A 133 -6.72 10.79 -12.24
N TYR A 134 -6.89 10.82 -10.91
CA TYR A 134 -7.29 12.03 -10.18
C TYR A 134 -6.28 13.17 -10.40
N LEU A 135 -4.97 12.87 -10.34
CA LEU A 135 -3.93 13.87 -10.67
C LEU A 135 -4.13 14.42 -12.09
N ARG A 136 -4.32 13.54 -13.09
CA ARG A 136 -4.54 13.96 -14.49
C ARG A 136 -5.79 14.81 -14.66
N CYS A 137 -6.88 14.49 -13.97
CA CYS A 137 -8.11 15.29 -13.97
C CYS A 137 -7.88 16.70 -13.37
N ARG A 138 -6.85 16.87 -12.55
CA ARG A 138 -6.42 18.18 -12.01
C ARG A 138 -5.30 18.83 -12.85
N GLY A 139 -4.97 18.29 -14.03
CA GLY A 139 -3.90 18.79 -14.87
C GLY A 139 -2.48 18.50 -14.35
N ILE A 140 -2.35 17.59 -13.39
CA ILE A 140 -1.06 17.23 -12.78
C ILE A 140 -0.54 15.97 -13.44
N THR A 141 0.69 16.02 -13.98
CA THR A 141 1.36 14.81 -14.51
C THR A 141 1.78 13.92 -13.35
N PRO A 142 1.31 12.65 -13.28
CA PRO A 142 1.75 11.71 -12.26
C PRO A 142 3.27 11.47 -12.33
N PRO A 143 3.90 11.01 -11.24
CA PRO A 143 5.30 10.60 -11.25
C PRO A 143 5.53 9.49 -12.27
N ALA A 144 6.77 9.34 -12.74
CA ALA A 144 7.16 8.19 -13.55
C ALA A 144 6.91 6.88 -12.78
N TYR A 145 6.44 5.87 -13.50
CA TYR A 145 6.18 4.55 -12.89
C TYR A 145 7.47 3.92 -12.35
N VAL A 146 7.40 3.39 -11.13
CA VAL A 146 8.47 2.65 -10.47
C VAL A 146 7.99 1.21 -10.27
N TYR A 147 8.82 0.21 -10.63
CA TYR A 147 8.54 -1.23 -10.54
C TYR A 147 9.66 -1.96 -9.79
#